data_401277f4e70afe81ec9eb947c1a4c329
#
_entry.id   401277f4e70afe81ec9eb947c1a4c329
#
_cell.length_a   1.000
_cell.length_b   1.000
_cell.length_c   1.000
_cell.angle_alpha   90.00
_cell.angle_beta   90.00
_cell.angle_gamma   90.00
#
_symmetry.space_group_name_H-M   'P 1'
#
loop_
_entity.id
_entity.type
_entity.pdbx_description
1 polymer ?
#
loop_
_entity_poly.entity_id
_entity_poly.type
_entity_poly.pdbx_seq_one_letter_code
_entity_poly.pdbx_strand_id
1 'polypeptide(L)'
;LRHQAQRKHPDAETIELDATNADHYAFDEAVSPSLLSERSIVIVSNLQNADDKLGETMVAYCKQAVNNPAEASIVICQHEGGIKGKRLIDQLTKAGAVKETVADLKKAEAKLNFTIQCFERRNRRIEPMAAQQLVAVLGDKTGELAAWQDNSASTSTTIP
;
A
#
# COMPACT_ATOMS: atom_id res chain seq x y z
N LEU A 1 3.94 -0.68 1.44
CA LEU A 1 4.00 -0.84 -0.02
C LEU A 1 4.39 0.47 -0.72
N ARG A 2 3.62 1.58 -0.59
CA ARG A 2 3.92 2.87 -1.25
C ARG A 2 5.36 3.34 -1.00
N HIS A 3 5.77 3.48 0.27
CA HIS A 3 7.13 3.91 0.63
C HIS A 3 8.22 2.94 0.16
N GLN A 4 7.93 1.65 0.11
CA GLN A 4 8.87 0.66 -0.42
C GLN A 4 9.05 0.79 -1.92
N ALA A 5 7.96 1.04 -2.66
CA ALA A 5 8.01 1.28 -4.09
C ALA A 5 8.78 2.57 -4.42
N GLN A 6 8.51 3.66 -3.71
CA GLN A 6 9.23 4.94 -3.86
C GLN A 6 10.72 4.83 -3.52
N ARG A 7 11.10 4.04 -2.50
CA ARG A 7 12.52 3.80 -2.18
C ARG A 7 13.25 3.03 -3.26
N LYS A 8 12.58 2.07 -3.91
CA LYS A 8 13.17 1.27 -4.99
C LYS A 8 13.25 2.04 -6.31
N HIS A 9 12.32 2.96 -6.52
CA HIS A 9 12.20 3.74 -7.74
C HIS A 9 11.96 5.22 -7.38
N PRO A 10 13.01 5.94 -6.94
CA PRO A 10 12.89 7.32 -6.48
C PRO A 10 12.48 8.29 -7.60
N ASP A 11 12.80 7.96 -8.84
CA ASP A 11 12.49 8.76 -10.04
C ASP A 11 11.12 8.42 -10.65
N ALA A 12 10.40 7.45 -10.09
CA ALA A 12 9.09 7.07 -10.59
C ALA A 12 8.02 8.08 -10.16
N GLU A 13 7.22 8.53 -11.12
CA GLU A 13 6.05 9.36 -10.86
C GLU A 13 4.99 8.57 -10.07
N THR A 14 4.40 9.20 -9.05
CA THR A 14 3.30 8.58 -8.29
C THR A 14 1.97 9.13 -8.75
N ILE A 15 1.09 8.28 -9.25
CA ILE A 15 -0.24 8.61 -9.75
C ILE A 15 -1.28 7.93 -8.86
N GLU A 16 -2.25 8.70 -8.38
CA GLU A 16 -3.34 8.19 -7.54
C GLU A 16 -4.65 8.18 -8.33
N LEU A 17 -5.30 7.03 -8.38
CA LEU A 17 -6.60 6.83 -9.02
C LEU A 17 -7.60 6.32 -7.99
N ASP A 18 -8.83 6.80 -8.06
CA ASP A 18 -9.96 6.24 -7.31
C ASP A 18 -10.83 5.41 -8.26
N ALA A 19 -10.90 4.10 -8.02
CA ALA A 19 -11.66 3.19 -8.86
C ALA A 19 -13.18 3.48 -8.88
N THR A 20 -13.66 4.33 -7.98
CA THR A 20 -15.05 4.81 -8.01
C THR A 20 -15.32 5.73 -9.20
N ASN A 21 -14.31 6.51 -9.63
CA ASN A 21 -14.46 7.55 -10.66
C ASN A 21 -13.52 7.34 -11.86
N ALA A 22 -12.47 6.54 -11.70
CA ALA A 22 -11.52 6.25 -12.75
C ALA A 22 -12.08 5.22 -13.73
N ASP A 23 -11.88 5.48 -15.01
CA ASP A 23 -12.16 4.54 -16.07
C ASP A 23 -10.90 3.79 -16.54
N HIS A 24 -11.07 2.87 -17.46
CA HIS A 24 -9.97 2.09 -18.01
C HIS A 24 -8.96 2.94 -18.80
N TYR A 25 -9.37 4.06 -19.42
CA TYR A 25 -8.46 4.96 -20.11
C TYR A 25 -7.52 5.69 -19.15
N ALA A 26 -8.06 6.17 -18.01
CA ALA A 26 -7.26 6.81 -16.98
C ALA A 26 -6.22 5.85 -16.40
N PHE A 27 -6.58 4.56 -16.28
CA PHE A 27 -5.64 3.53 -15.83
C PHE A 27 -4.57 3.25 -16.88
N ASP A 28 -4.94 3.08 -18.15
CA ASP A 28 -4.00 2.85 -19.26
C ASP A 28 -3.00 4.01 -19.38
N GLU A 29 -3.46 5.25 -19.25
CA GLU A 29 -2.61 6.43 -19.23
C GLU A 29 -1.64 6.42 -18.04
N ALA A 30 -2.14 6.09 -16.85
CA ALA A 30 -1.34 6.08 -15.63
C ALA A 30 -0.21 5.02 -15.65
N VAL A 31 -0.44 3.86 -16.26
CA VAL A 31 0.57 2.78 -16.34
C VAL A 31 1.51 2.93 -17.55
N SER A 32 1.18 3.81 -18.49
CA SER A 32 1.99 4.05 -19.67
C SER A 32 3.24 4.88 -19.35
N PRO A 33 4.37 4.66 -20.04
CA PRO A 33 5.54 5.51 -19.90
C PRO A 33 5.21 6.97 -20.24
N SER A 34 5.71 7.89 -19.42
CA SER A 34 5.58 9.34 -19.68
C SER A 34 6.91 9.93 -20.16
N LEU A 35 6.86 11.17 -20.67
CA LEU A 35 8.09 11.91 -21.05
C LEU A 35 9.01 12.19 -19.87
N LEU A 36 8.49 12.13 -18.65
CA LEU A 36 9.21 12.46 -17.41
C LEU A 36 9.69 11.22 -16.66
N SER A 37 9.07 10.05 -16.90
CA SER A 37 9.39 8.83 -16.18
C SER A 37 9.10 7.60 -17.04
N GLU A 38 10.06 6.69 -17.11
CA GLU A 38 9.88 5.40 -17.79
C GLU A 38 8.90 4.48 -17.05
N ARG A 39 8.69 4.75 -15.76
CA ARG A 39 7.81 3.96 -14.89
C ARG A 39 7.04 4.86 -13.95
N SER A 40 5.82 4.44 -13.65
CA SER A 40 4.97 5.08 -12.65
C SER A 40 4.68 4.14 -11.48
N ILE A 41 4.39 4.73 -10.33
CA ILE A 41 3.80 4.05 -9.19
C ILE A 41 2.33 4.45 -9.16
N VAL A 42 1.45 3.56 -9.59
CA VAL A 42 0.01 3.82 -9.66
C VAL A 42 -0.67 3.24 -8.43
N ILE A 43 -1.35 4.09 -7.69
CA ILE A 43 -2.11 3.71 -6.49
C ILE A 43 -3.59 3.76 -6.84
N VAL A 44 -4.26 2.62 -6.83
CA VAL A 44 -5.70 2.51 -7.09
C VAL A 44 -6.42 2.27 -5.78
N SER A 45 -7.14 3.28 -5.31
CA SER A 45 -7.99 3.18 -4.13
C SER A 45 -9.39 2.69 -4.47
N ASN A 46 -10.15 2.24 -3.45
CA ASN A 46 -11.54 1.80 -3.60
C ASN A 46 -11.75 0.72 -4.67
N LEU A 47 -10.83 -0.23 -4.78
CA LEU A 47 -10.87 -1.28 -5.80
C LEU A 47 -12.21 -2.03 -5.88
N GLN A 48 -12.95 -2.11 -4.77
CA GLN A 48 -14.29 -2.71 -4.70
C GLN A 48 -15.34 -1.98 -5.56
N ASN A 49 -15.06 -0.77 -5.99
CA ASN A 49 -15.95 0.05 -6.81
C ASN A 49 -15.56 0.09 -8.31
N ALA A 50 -14.47 -0.60 -8.68
CA ALA A 50 -14.05 -0.70 -10.07
C ALA A 50 -15.16 -1.28 -10.94
N ASP A 51 -15.38 -0.68 -12.10
CA ASP A 51 -16.27 -1.23 -13.10
C ASP A 51 -15.64 -2.44 -13.82
N ASP A 52 -16.44 -3.14 -14.63
CA ASP A 52 -15.98 -4.35 -15.30
C ASP A 52 -14.86 -4.07 -16.31
N LYS A 53 -14.90 -2.96 -17.02
CA LYS A 53 -13.90 -2.59 -18.03
C LYS A 53 -12.56 -2.23 -17.36
N LEU A 54 -12.60 -1.44 -16.31
CA LEU A 54 -11.41 -1.13 -15.53
C LEU A 54 -10.79 -2.42 -14.94
N GLY A 55 -11.63 -3.30 -14.38
CA GLY A 55 -11.20 -4.59 -13.84
C GLY A 55 -10.54 -5.47 -14.90
N GLU A 56 -11.11 -5.59 -16.09
CA GLU A 56 -10.54 -6.36 -17.21
C GLU A 56 -9.20 -5.80 -17.66
N THR A 57 -9.09 -4.47 -17.80
CA THR A 57 -7.86 -3.77 -18.18
C THR A 57 -6.77 -4.00 -17.12
N MET A 58 -7.09 -3.89 -15.84
CA MET A 58 -6.14 -4.15 -14.75
C MET A 58 -5.64 -5.60 -14.75
N VAL A 59 -6.52 -6.57 -15.02
CA VAL A 59 -6.14 -8.00 -15.11
C VAL A 59 -5.24 -8.25 -16.31
N ALA A 60 -5.55 -7.65 -17.47
CA ALA A 60 -4.73 -7.76 -18.68
C ALA A 60 -3.33 -7.15 -18.44
N TYR A 61 -3.29 -5.97 -17.84
CA TYR A 61 -2.04 -5.32 -17.47
C TYR A 61 -1.21 -6.16 -16.48
N CYS A 62 -1.83 -6.74 -15.47
CA CYS A 62 -1.15 -7.60 -14.51
C CYS A 62 -0.44 -8.78 -15.17
N LYS A 63 -1.12 -9.45 -16.11
CA LYS A 63 -0.53 -10.55 -16.89
C LYS A 63 0.67 -10.09 -17.71
N GLN A 64 0.57 -8.92 -18.35
CA GLN A 64 1.66 -8.34 -19.13
C GLN A 64 2.85 -7.96 -18.23
N ALA A 65 2.58 -7.34 -17.10
CA ALA A 65 3.60 -6.93 -16.12
C ALA A 65 4.38 -8.10 -15.54
N VAL A 66 3.73 -9.24 -15.30
CA VAL A 66 4.39 -10.48 -14.85
C VAL A 66 5.35 -11.02 -15.93
N ASN A 67 4.99 -10.92 -17.18
CA ASN A 67 5.83 -11.38 -18.28
C ASN A 67 7.02 -10.43 -18.57
N ASN A 68 6.85 -9.14 -18.29
CA ASN A 68 7.87 -8.12 -18.54
C ASN A 68 8.05 -7.15 -17.35
N PRO A 69 8.49 -7.66 -16.18
CA PRO A 69 8.54 -6.88 -14.95
C PRO A 69 9.56 -5.74 -15.00
N ALA A 70 10.53 -5.82 -15.93
CA ALA A 70 11.56 -4.79 -16.07
C ALA A 70 11.01 -3.46 -16.58
N GLU A 71 9.98 -3.46 -17.39
CA GLU A 71 9.38 -2.27 -18.02
C GLU A 71 8.04 -1.87 -17.41
N ALA A 72 7.46 -2.72 -16.56
CA ALA A 72 6.15 -2.49 -16.01
C ALA A 72 6.16 -1.41 -14.91
N SER A 73 5.15 -0.55 -14.92
CA SER A 73 4.81 0.34 -13.81
C SER A 73 4.32 -0.46 -12.60
N ILE A 74 4.56 0.06 -11.41
CA ILE A 74 4.15 -0.60 -10.16
C ILE A 74 2.71 -0.19 -9.86
N VAL A 75 1.81 -1.16 -9.78
CA VAL A 75 0.40 -0.92 -9.43
C VAL A 75 0.13 -1.43 -8.02
N ILE A 76 -0.36 -0.56 -7.16
CA ILE A 76 -0.75 -0.86 -5.77
C ILE A 76 -2.25 -0.63 -5.64
N CYS A 77 -3.01 -1.70 -5.47
CA CYS A 77 -4.45 -1.63 -5.30
C CYS A 77 -4.83 -1.69 -3.82
N GLN A 78 -5.77 -0.83 -3.42
CA GLN A 78 -6.33 -0.81 -2.07
C GLN A 78 -7.79 -1.25 -2.13
N HIS A 79 -8.14 -2.21 -1.29
CA HIS A 79 -9.48 -2.73 -1.13
C HIS A 79 -9.88 -2.69 0.34
N GLU A 80 -11.04 -2.13 0.65
CA GLU A 80 -11.48 -1.91 2.04
C GLU A 80 -11.92 -3.19 2.76
N GLY A 81 -11.97 -4.32 2.06
CA GLY A 81 -12.49 -5.57 2.60
C GLY A 81 -13.95 -5.83 2.19
N GLY A 82 -14.49 -6.95 2.67
CA GLY A 82 -15.86 -7.36 2.33
C GLY A 82 -15.96 -8.19 1.05
N ILE A 83 -17.20 -8.36 0.57
CA ILE A 83 -17.53 -9.26 -0.55
C ILE A 83 -17.47 -8.53 -1.89
N LYS A 84 -17.77 -7.21 -1.89
CA LYS A 84 -17.78 -6.39 -3.11
C LYS A 84 -16.37 -6.34 -3.72
N GLY A 85 -16.24 -6.58 -5.00
CA GLY A 85 -14.95 -6.58 -5.69
C GLY A 85 -14.06 -7.80 -5.46
N LYS A 86 -14.50 -8.79 -4.66
CA LYS A 86 -13.71 -10.00 -4.39
C LYS A 86 -13.35 -10.76 -5.66
N ARG A 87 -14.25 -10.82 -6.63
CA ARG A 87 -14.02 -11.46 -7.93
C ARG A 87 -12.81 -10.84 -8.64
N LEU A 88 -12.69 -9.50 -8.64
CA LEU A 88 -11.57 -8.79 -9.24
C LEU A 88 -10.25 -9.11 -8.52
N ILE A 89 -10.26 -9.13 -7.17
CA ILE A 89 -9.08 -9.55 -6.39
C ILE A 89 -8.63 -10.96 -6.76
N ASP A 90 -9.57 -11.89 -6.86
CA ASP A 90 -9.24 -13.28 -7.22
C ASP A 90 -8.68 -13.37 -8.65
N GLN A 91 -9.21 -12.60 -9.60
CA GLN A 91 -8.70 -12.51 -10.96
C GLN A 91 -7.29 -11.90 -11.02
N LEU A 92 -7.04 -10.81 -10.30
CA LEU A 92 -5.72 -10.18 -10.20
C LEU A 92 -4.70 -11.12 -9.56
N THR A 93 -5.09 -11.82 -8.50
CA THR A 93 -4.22 -12.80 -7.83
C THR A 93 -3.86 -13.96 -8.78
N LYS A 94 -4.83 -14.47 -9.55
CA LYS A 94 -4.59 -15.49 -10.59
C LYS A 94 -3.72 -14.97 -11.74
N ALA A 95 -3.78 -13.67 -12.02
CA ALA A 95 -2.94 -13.02 -13.02
C ALA A 95 -1.49 -12.77 -12.54
N GLY A 96 -1.20 -12.99 -11.25
CA GLY A 96 0.13 -12.88 -10.65
C GLY A 96 0.30 -11.74 -9.65
N ALA A 97 -0.76 -11.01 -9.31
CA ALA A 97 -0.70 -9.99 -8.27
C ALA A 97 -0.47 -10.60 -6.89
N VAL A 98 0.36 -9.94 -6.09
CA VAL A 98 0.61 -10.33 -4.70
C VAL A 98 -0.43 -9.69 -3.80
N LYS A 99 -1.14 -10.53 -3.06
CA LYS A 99 -2.14 -10.08 -2.09
C LYS A 99 -1.50 -9.97 -0.70
N GLU A 100 -1.53 -8.76 -0.13
CA GLU A 100 -1.21 -8.53 1.27
C GLU A 100 -2.48 -8.21 2.04
N THR A 101 -2.71 -8.91 3.14
CA THR A 101 -3.83 -8.61 4.04
C THR A 101 -3.34 -7.65 5.12
N VAL A 102 -3.93 -6.47 5.16
CA VAL A 102 -3.70 -5.53 6.26
C VAL A 102 -4.55 -5.97 7.45
N ALA A 103 -3.92 -6.10 8.62
CA ALA A 103 -4.63 -6.44 9.85
C ALA A 103 -5.74 -5.41 10.14
N ASP A 104 -6.91 -5.89 10.58
CA ASP A 104 -7.99 -5.02 11.03
C ASP A 104 -7.57 -4.34 12.35
N LEU A 105 -7.09 -3.11 12.23
CA LEU A 105 -6.61 -2.32 13.36
C LEU A 105 -7.73 -1.81 14.29
N LYS A 106 -8.99 -2.20 14.07
CA LYS A 106 -10.09 -1.92 15.00
C LYS A 106 -9.99 -2.75 16.29
N LYS A 107 -9.31 -3.89 16.23
CA LYS A 107 -9.10 -4.75 17.42
C LYS A 107 -7.85 -4.31 18.16
N ALA A 108 -7.95 -4.17 19.48
CA ALA A 108 -6.83 -3.76 20.36
C ALA A 108 -5.59 -4.67 20.20
N GLU A 109 -5.81 -5.97 20.06
CA GLU A 109 -4.74 -6.95 19.83
C GLU A 109 -4.04 -6.75 18.49
N ALA A 110 -4.79 -6.44 17.42
CA ALA A 110 -4.22 -6.14 16.10
C ALA A 110 -3.40 -4.84 16.11
N LYS A 111 -3.85 -3.81 16.86
CA LYS A 111 -3.10 -2.56 17.07
C LYS A 111 -1.78 -2.82 17.81
N LEU A 112 -1.82 -3.66 18.83
CA LEU A 112 -0.64 -4.02 19.62
C LEU A 112 0.39 -4.75 18.75
N ASN A 113 -0.04 -5.77 18.01
CA ASN A 113 0.82 -6.53 17.12
C ASN A 113 1.41 -5.65 16.01
N PHE A 114 0.60 -4.75 15.43
CA PHE A 114 1.07 -3.77 14.45
C PHE A 114 2.14 -2.86 15.03
N THR A 115 1.94 -2.36 16.25
CA THR A 115 2.90 -1.50 16.94
C THR A 115 4.23 -2.24 17.14
N ILE A 116 4.20 -3.46 17.66
CA ILE A 116 5.40 -4.29 17.87
C ILE A 116 6.13 -4.50 16.53
N GLN A 117 5.42 -4.90 15.47
CA GLN A 117 6.01 -5.11 14.14
C GLN A 117 6.65 -3.83 13.57
N CYS A 118 6.07 -2.65 13.82
CA CYS A 118 6.66 -1.39 13.39
C CYS A 118 8.02 -1.14 14.04
N PHE A 119 8.21 -1.50 15.31
CA PHE A 119 9.49 -1.39 15.99
C PHE A 119 10.50 -2.44 15.50
N GLU A 120 10.07 -3.69 15.33
CA GLU A 120 10.91 -4.78 14.83
C GLU A 120 11.46 -4.52 13.42
N ARG A 121 10.63 -3.97 12.52
CA ARG A 121 11.05 -3.59 11.15
C ARG A 121 12.20 -2.56 11.14
N ARG A 122 12.41 -1.86 12.24
CA ARG A 122 13.48 -0.86 12.43
C ARG A 122 14.61 -1.36 13.32
N ASN A 123 14.68 -2.68 13.55
CA ASN A 123 15.65 -3.30 14.45
C ASN A 123 15.60 -2.72 15.89
N ARG A 124 14.42 -2.26 16.32
CA ARG A 124 14.17 -1.80 17.69
C ARG A 124 13.22 -2.76 18.39
N ARG A 125 13.41 -2.98 19.67
CA ARG A 125 12.50 -3.75 20.52
C ARG A 125 11.70 -2.79 21.37
N ILE A 126 10.41 -3.07 21.52
CA ILE A 126 9.53 -2.38 22.46
C ILE A 126 8.99 -3.43 23.44
N GLU A 127 8.99 -3.10 24.73
CA GLU A 127 8.36 -3.97 25.70
C GLU A 127 6.84 -4.02 25.52
N PRO A 128 6.19 -5.18 25.74
CA PRO A 128 4.75 -5.33 25.52
C PRO A 128 3.90 -4.31 26.30
N MET A 129 4.30 -3.98 27.55
CA MET A 129 3.60 -2.98 28.34
C MET A 129 3.73 -1.57 27.74
N ALA A 130 4.90 -1.20 27.26
CA ALA A 130 5.12 0.09 26.59
C ALA A 130 4.32 0.17 25.29
N ALA A 131 4.25 -0.92 24.51
CA ALA A 131 3.44 -1.01 23.32
C ALA A 131 1.93 -0.87 23.63
N GLN A 132 1.44 -1.48 24.71
CA GLN A 132 0.05 -1.33 25.18
C GLN A 132 -0.27 0.12 25.57
N GLN A 133 0.62 0.78 26.30
CA GLN A 133 0.45 2.20 26.68
C GLN A 133 0.42 3.10 25.45
N LEU A 134 1.30 2.85 24.48
CA LEU A 134 1.35 3.60 23.24
C LEU A 134 0.06 3.45 22.43
N VAL A 135 -0.48 2.24 22.32
CA VAL A 135 -1.77 1.97 21.68
C VAL A 135 -2.93 2.65 22.42
N ALA A 136 -2.91 2.67 23.76
CA ALA A 136 -3.94 3.33 24.56
C ALA A 136 -3.94 4.86 24.36
N VAL A 137 -2.76 5.47 24.27
CA VAL A 137 -2.61 6.93 24.06
C VAL A 137 -3.01 7.34 22.64
N LEU A 138 -2.63 6.57 21.62
CA LEU A 138 -2.88 6.91 20.22
C LEU A 138 -4.28 6.52 19.73
N GLY A 139 -4.98 5.65 20.44
CA GLY A 139 -6.36 5.26 20.14
C GLY A 139 -6.53 4.76 18.70
N ASP A 140 -7.43 5.41 17.93
CA ASP A 140 -7.71 5.06 16.54
C ASP A 140 -6.76 5.71 15.51
N LYS A 141 -5.85 6.56 15.98
CA LYS A 141 -4.89 7.28 15.13
C LYS A 141 -3.65 6.44 14.76
N THR A 142 -3.88 5.24 14.25
CA THR A 142 -2.80 4.30 13.85
C THR A 142 -1.92 4.84 12.72
N GLY A 143 -2.45 5.74 11.87
CA GLY A 143 -1.68 6.45 10.85
C GLY A 143 -0.65 7.41 11.45
N GLU A 144 -0.97 8.05 12.58
CA GLU A 144 -0.04 8.93 13.31
C GLU A 144 1.09 8.13 13.96
N LEU A 145 0.84 6.88 14.37
CA LEU A 145 1.85 5.98 14.92
C LEU A 145 2.97 5.71 13.92
N ALA A 146 2.63 5.46 12.66
CA ALA A 146 3.61 5.28 11.60
C ALA A 146 4.37 6.57 11.29
N ALA A 147 3.69 7.72 11.25
CA ALA A 147 4.27 9.04 10.97
C ALA A 147 5.14 9.55 12.14
N TRP A 148 4.72 9.31 13.39
CA TRP A 148 5.50 9.71 14.58
C TRP A 148 6.81 8.95 14.67
N GLN A 149 6.83 7.69 14.25
CA GLN A 149 8.05 6.89 14.19
C GLN A 149 9.02 7.35 13.09
N ASP A 150 8.54 7.97 12.02
CA ASP A 150 9.39 8.56 10.98
C ASP A 150 10.07 9.84 11.48
N ASN A 151 9.41 10.64 12.31
CA ASN A 151 9.96 11.87 12.90
C ASN A 151 10.92 11.62 14.07
N SER A 152 10.74 10.56 14.83
CA SER A 152 11.61 10.26 15.99
C SER A 152 13.00 9.72 15.61
N ALA A 153 13.21 9.38 14.32
CA ALA A 153 14.52 9.00 13.81
C ALA A 153 15.50 10.19 13.66
N SER A 154 15.01 11.42 13.78
CA SER A 154 15.82 12.65 13.60
C SER A 154 16.34 13.25 14.93
N THR A 155 15.96 12.71 16.07
CA THR A 155 16.39 13.25 17.38
C THR A 155 17.24 12.21 18.11
N SER A 156 18.51 12.13 17.73
CA SER A 156 19.55 11.55 18.59
C SER A 156 19.80 12.50 19.74
N THR A 157 19.05 12.40 20.81
CA THR A 157 19.45 13.03 22.08
C THR A 157 20.13 11.96 22.93
N THR A 158 21.45 12.01 22.90
CA THR A 158 22.29 11.40 23.93
C THR A 158 21.98 12.10 25.23
N ILE A 159 21.44 11.40 26.20
CA ILE A 159 21.39 11.85 27.60
C ILE A 159 22.49 11.10 28.33
N PRO A 160 23.31 11.81 29.12
CA PRO A 160 24.49 11.30 29.81
C PRO A 160 24.17 10.27 30.85
#